data_c2cde04ee49c99f94dbcd91393fdff74
#
_entry.id   c2cde04ee49c99f94dbcd91393fdff74
#
_cell.length_a   1.000
_cell.length_b   1.000
_cell.length_c   1.000
_cell.angle_alpha   90.00
_cell.angle_beta   90.00
_cell.angle_gamma   90.00
#
_symmetry.space_group_name_H-M   'P 1'
#
loop_
_entity.id
_entity.type
_entity.pdbx_description
1 polymer ?
#
loop_
_entity_poly.entity_id
_entity_poly.type
_entity_poly.pdbx_seq_one_letter_code
_entity_poly.pdbx_strand_id
1 'polypeptide(L)'
;SLNASYNKNEIIRLNGDVPMYFDNNIHAVGHPVSSFYGYVTNGIFQTQEEVDRYAIQTQGNDPYNRTSAGDIKFKDLNNDGIINDKDRTYLGSPTPTWIFSMNNSFAWKGFDLEIFLQGAAGNKIYNANRASLEAMSVAQNQMTTVLDRWRGEGTSNSMPRAVFGDPNK
;
A
#
# COMPACT_ATOMS: atom_id res chain seq x y z
N SER A 1 28.18 -21.39 -5.80
CA SER A 1 27.67 -21.36 -4.41
C SER A 1 26.23 -20.89 -4.35
N LEU A 2 25.46 -21.37 -3.37
CA LEU A 2 24.08 -20.97 -3.08
C LEU A 2 23.98 -20.64 -1.59
N ASN A 3 23.40 -19.50 -1.28
CA ASN A 3 23.11 -19.07 0.10
C ASN A 3 21.64 -18.69 0.22
N ALA A 4 21.01 -19.10 1.31
CA ALA A 4 19.65 -18.70 1.66
C ALA A 4 19.58 -18.44 3.17
N SER A 5 18.95 -17.34 3.56
CA SER A 5 18.74 -16.95 4.95
C SER A 5 17.26 -16.67 5.17
N TYR A 6 16.71 -17.25 6.22
CA TYR A 6 15.35 -17.00 6.69
C TYR A 6 15.40 -16.18 7.99
N ASN A 7 14.68 -15.06 8.01
CA ASN A 7 14.62 -14.13 9.13
C ASN A 7 13.16 -13.91 9.56
N LYS A 8 12.83 -14.18 10.80
CA LYS A 8 11.56 -13.78 11.41
C LYS A 8 11.82 -12.72 12.48
N ASN A 9 11.26 -11.54 12.27
CA ASN A 9 11.31 -10.42 13.22
C ASN A 9 9.93 -10.27 13.87
N GLU A 10 9.88 -10.14 15.19
CA GLU A 10 8.62 -9.99 15.94
C GLU A 10 8.86 -9.21 17.22
N ILE A 11 8.02 -8.23 17.51
CA ILE A 11 8.02 -7.51 18.78
C ILE A 11 7.35 -8.40 19.83
N ILE A 12 8.11 -8.81 20.84
CA ILE A 12 7.61 -9.65 21.92
C ILE A 12 6.96 -8.82 23.02
N ARG A 13 7.47 -7.59 23.26
CA ARG A 13 6.98 -6.72 24.33
C ARG A 13 7.19 -5.25 23.98
N LEU A 14 6.24 -4.42 24.38
CA LEU A 14 6.34 -2.96 24.39
C LEU A 14 6.19 -2.44 25.84
N ASN A 15 6.61 -1.20 26.07
CA ASN A 15 6.38 -0.55 27.36
C ASN A 15 4.89 -0.30 27.55
N GLY A 16 4.28 -0.97 28.52
CA GLY A 16 2.84 -0.91 28.80
C GLY A 16 1.98 -1.67 27.78
N ASP A 17 2.57 -2.47 26.87
CA ASP A 17 1.92 -3.24 25.80
C ASP A 17 0.95 -2.42 24.91
N VAL A 18 1.14 -1.10 24.88
CA VAL A 18 0.34 -0.18 24.03
C VAL A 18 1.01 -0.06 22.66
N PRO A 19 0.27 -0.31 21.57
CA PRO A 19 0.78 -0.09 20.22
C PRO A 19 1.18 1.37 19.98
N MET A 20 2.31 1.56 19.29
CA MET A 20 2.78 2.87 18.87
C MET A 20 2.50 3.07 17.39
N TYR A 21 1.79 4.14 17.05
CA TYR A 21 1.40 4.49 15.69
C TYR A 21 2.32 5.58 15.14
N PHE A 22 2.78 5.38 13.93
CA PHE A 22 3.52 6.34 13.12
C PHE A 22 2.78 6.46 11.79
N ASP A 23 2.89 7.50 11.04
CA ASP A 23 2.12 7.77 9.80
C ASP A 23 1.53 6.52 9.11
N ASN A 24 2.40 5.72 8.48
CA ASN A 24 2.01 4.51 7.75
C ASN A 24 2.49 3.22 8.42
N ASN A 25 3.02 3.30 9.65
CA ASN A 25 3.63 2.16 10.34
C ASN A 25 3.06 1.99 11.75
N ILE A 26 3.19 0.77 12.26
CA ILE A 26 2.83 0.41 13.63
C ILE A 26 3.95 -0.41 14.28
N HIS A 27 4.19 -0.16 15.56
CA HIS A 27 4.89 -1.08 16.43
C HIS A 27 3.85 -1.72 17.36
N ALA A 28 3.59 -3.01 17.19
CA ALA A 28 2.65 -3.76 18.02
C ALA A 28 3.23 -5.13 18.38
N VAL A 29 2.89 -5.63 19.55
CA VAL A 29 3.27 -6.99 20.00
C VAL A 29 2.71 -8.01 19.00
N GLY A 30 3.51 -9.04 18.67
CA GLY A 30 3.15 -10.07 17.71
C GLY A 30 3.41 -9.71 16.24
N HIS A 31 3.88 -8.50 15.96
CA HIS A 31 4.18 -8.02 14.61
C HIS A 31 5.66 -7.63 14.44
N PRO A 32 6.20 -7.69 13.22
CA PRO A 32 7.52 -7.17 12.92
C PRO A 32 7.65 -5.67 13.23
N VAL A 33 8.86 -5.23 13.58
CA VAL A 33 9.17 -3.81 13.78
C VAL A 33 8.83 -3.01 12.53
N SER A 34 8.25 -1.81 12.72
CA SER A 34 7.87 -0.88 11.64
C SER A 34 6.94 -1.49 10.59
N SER A 35 6.05 -2.37 11.02
CA SER A 35 5.04 -2.96 10.13
C SER A 35 4.16 -1.90 9.51
N PHE A 36 3.86 -2.02 8.20
CA PHE A 36 2.92 -1.13 7.53
C PHE A 36 1.51 -1.32 8.07
N TYR A 37 0.84 -0.22 8.33
CA TYR A 37 -0.48 -0.17 8.92
C TYR A 37 -1.36 0.85 8.21
N GLY A 38 -2.54 0.45 7.73
CA GLY A 38 -3.41 1.30 6.94
C GLY A 38 -4.68 0.60 6.48
N TYR A 39 -5.40 1.26 5.59
CA TYR A 39 -6.64 0.76 5.04
C TYR A 39 -6.41 -0.25 3.91
N VAL A 40 -7.35 -1.19 3.78
CA VAL A 40 -7.41 -2.11 2.63
C VAL A 40 -8.37 -1.55 1.61
N THR A 41 -7.92 -1.41 0.36
CA THR A 41 -8.77 -0.94 -0.74
C THR A 41 -9.63 -2.06 -1.31
N ASN A 42 -10.82 -1.71 -1.80
CA ASN A 42 -11.77 -2.60 -2.47
C ASN A 42 -12.20 -2.06 -3.85
N GLY A 43 -11.24 -1.50 -4.59
CA GLY A 43 -11.47 -0.89 -5.90
C GLY A 43 -11.89 0.58 -5.80
N ILE A 44 -12.66 1.03 -6.78
CA ILE A 44 -13.11 2.42 -6.95
C ILE A 44 -14.62 2.41 -7.06
N PHE A 45 -15.29 3.36 -6.41
CA PHE A 45 -16.73 3.56 -6.57
C PHE A 45 -17.07 3.90 -8.02
N GLN A 46 -17.97 3.13 -8.62
CA GLN A 46 -18.34 3.33 -10.02
C GLN A 46 -19.51 4.30 -10.16
N THR A 47 -20.46 4.30 -9.23
CA THR A 47 -21.64 5.14 -9.24
C THR A 47 -21.86 5.85 -7.91
N GLN A 48 -22.64 6.93 -7.92
CA GLN A 48 -23.02 7.62 -6.66
C GLN A 48 -23.94 6.75 -5.81
N GLU A 49 -24.79 5.92 -6.42
CA GLU A 49 -25.62 4.96 -5.68
C GLU A 49 -24.83 3.93 -4.90
N GLU A 50 -23.67 3.53 -5.45
CA GLU A 50 -22.75 2.63 -4.73
C GLU A 50 -22.17 3.34 -3.49
N VAL A 51 -21.76 4.61 -3.60
CA VAL A 51 -21.29 5.42 -2.48
C VAL A 51 -22.37 5.55 -1.41
N ASP A 52 -23.59 5.88 -1.81
CA ASP A 52 -24.71 6.15 -0.88
C ASP A 52 -25.17 4.91 -0.10
N ARG A 53 -24.85 3.72 -0.62
CA ARG A 53 -25.16 2.42 0.03
C ARG A 53 -24.02 1.81 0.79
N TYR A 54 -22.82 2.36 0.64
CA TYR A 54 -21.61 1.83 1.26
C TYR A 54 -21.37 2.44 2.64
N ALA A 55 -20.37 1.89 3.37
CA ALA A 55 -19.89 2.48 4.62
C ALA A 55 -19.40 3.92 4.40
N ILE A 56 -19.70 4.80 5.32
CA ILE A 56 -19.39 6.23 5.22
C ILE A 56 -17.90 6.46 5.40
N GLN A 57 -17.19 6.89 4.34
CA GLN A 57 -15.74 7.15 4.39
C GLN A 57 -15.42 8.59 4.80
N THR A 58 -16.05 9.55 4.14
CA THR A 58 -15.84 10.98 4.43
C THR A 58 -17.17 11.69 4.40
N GLN A 59 -17.50 12.32 5.51
CA GLN A 59 -18.68 13.18 5.65
C GLN A 59 -18.28 14.63 5.40
N GLY A 60 -19.12 15.37 4.72
CA GLY A 60 -18.96 16.81 4.53
C GLY A 60 -19.85 17.33 3.41
N ASN A 61 -20.12 18.63 3.46
CA ASN A 61 -20.89 19.33 2.43
C ASN A 61 -19.99 19.85 1.30
N ASP A 62 -18.67 19.78 1.47
CA ASP A 62 -17.72 20.21 0.45
C ASP A 62 -17.64 19.13 -0.65
N PRO A 63 -18.06 19.46 -1.91
CA PRO A 63 -18.02 18.51 -3.00
C PRO A 63 -16.62 18.03 -3.38
N TYR A 64 -15.57 18.72 -2.94
CA TYR A 64 -14.19 18.32 -3.17
C TYR A 64 -13.67 17.35 -2.12
N ASN A 65 -14.22 17.36 -0.91
CA ASN A 65 -13.74 16.56 0.22
C ASN A 65 -14.66 15.38 0.59
N ARG A 66 -15.91 15.35 0.08
CA ARG A 66 -16.80 14.21 0.31
C ARG A 66 -16.50 13.05 -0.64
N THR A 67 -16.70 11.84 -0.15
CA THR A 67 -16.63 10.63 -1.00
C THR A 67 -17.66 10.69 -2.12
N SER A 68 -17.25 10.39 -3.34
CA SER A 68 -18.07 10.42 -4.55
C SER A 68 -17.66 9.30 -5.50
N ALA A 69 -18.45 9.05 -6.54
CA ALA A 69 -18.07 8.13 -7.59
C ALA A 69 -16.70 8.50 -8.17
N GLY A 70 -15.86 7.50 -8.40
CA GLY A 70 -14.48 7.65 -8.82
C GLY A 70 -13.44 7.69 -7.68
N ASP A 71 -13.85 7.75 -6.42
CA ASP A 71 -12.95 7.70 -5.28
C ASP A 71 -12.60 6.26 -4.89
N ILE A 72 -11.47 6.08 -4.19
CA ILE A 72 -11.06 4.78 -3.66
C ILE A 72 -12.08 4.30 -2.63
N LYS A 73 -12.50 3.04 -2.77
CA LYS A 73 -13.36 2.36 -1.82
C LYS A 73 -12.51 1.59 -0.81
N PHE A 74 -12.57 1.95 0.47
CA PHE A 74 -11.91 1.24 1.55
C PHE A 74 -12.82 0.17 2.14
N LYS A 75 -12.24 -0.91 2.64
CA LYS A 75 -13.00 -1.97 3.32
C LYS A 75 -13.38 -1.53 4.73
N ASP A 76 -14.65 -1.70 5.06
CA ASP A 76 -15.16 -1.72 6.42
C ASP A 76 -14.82 -3.09 7.03
N LEU A 77 -13.80 -3.14 7.88
CA LEU A 77 -13.29 -4.40 8.43
C LEU A 77 -14.06 -4.85 9.67
N ASN A 78 -14.65 -3.91 10.40
CA ASN A 78 -15.41 -4.19 11.60
C ASN A 78 -16.92 -4.23 11.35
N ASN A 79 -17.39 -3.85 10.15
CA ASN A 79 -18.78 -3.80 9.69
C ASN A 79 -19.66 -2.86 10.54
N ASP A 80 -19.09 -1.72 11.00
CA ASP A 80 -19.85 -0.72 11.75
C ASP A 80 -20.52 0.35 10.87
N GLY A 81 -20.29 0.29 9.54
CA GLY A 81 -20.85 1.19 8.54
C GLY A 81 -20.11 2.52 8.41
N ILE A 82 -18.94 2.67 9.04
CA ILE A 82 -18.14 3.90 9.02
C ILE A 82 -16.67 3.54 8.85
N ILE A 83 -16.03 4.03 7.79
CA ILE A 83 -14.58 3.86 7.60
C ILE A 83 -13.82 4.85 8.50
N ASN A 84 -13.08 4.31 9.46
CA ASN A 84 -12.31 5.07 10.43
C ASN A 84 -11.03 4.30 10.88
N ASP A 85 -10.31 4.79 11.88
CA ASP A 85 -9.06 4.16 12.35
C ASP A 85 -9.22 2.69 12.79
N LYS A 86 -10.44 2.22 13.08
CA LYS A 86 -10.70 0.81 13.44
C LYS A 86 -10.67 -0.13 12.22
N ASP A 87 -10.73 0.42 11.00
CA ASP A 87 -10.65 -0.32 9.74
C ASP A 87 -9.23 -0.39 9.20
N ARG A 88 -8.27 0.20 9.91
CA ARG A 88 -6.86 0.04 9.60
C ARG A 88 -6.38 -1.32 10.06
N THR A 89 -5.49 -1.93 9.28
CA THR A 89 -4.94 -3.26 9.57
C THR A 89 -3.48 -3.37 9.18
N TYR A 90 -2.85 -4.45 9.60
CA TYR A 90 -1.49 -4.81 9.24
C TYR A 90 -1.41 -5.13 7.74
N LEU A 91 -0.55 -4.42 7.02
CA LEU A 91 -0.38 -4.53 5.56
C LEU A 91 0.89 -5.28 5.16
N GLY A 92 1.79 -5.54 6.08
CA GLY A 92 3.04 -6.26 5.85
C GLY A 92 4.25 -5.59 6.50
N SER A 93 5.42 -6.20 6.35
CA SER A 93 6.68 -5.77 6.96
C SER A 93 7.62 -5.15 5.94
N PRO A 94 8.42 -4.12 6.30
CA PRO A 94 9.51 -3.63 5.45
C PRO A 94 10.72 -4.58 5.46
N THR A 95 10.83 -5.45 6.48
CA THR A 95 11.96 -6.37 6.64
C THR A 95 11.73 -7.65 5.83
N PRO A 96 12.67 -8.04 4.95
CA PRO A 96 12.53 -9.26 4.19
C PRO A 96 12.60 -10.50 5.09
N THR A 97 11.73 -11.46 4.80
CA THR A 97 11.73 -12.77 5.47
C THR A 97 12.80 -13.70 4.87
N TRP A 98 13.04 -13.59 3.57
CA TRP A 98 14.03 -14.37 2.86
C TRP A 98 15.06 -13.47 2.18
N ILE A 99 16.32 -13.85 2.32
CA ILE A 99 17.43 -13.28 1.55
C ILE A 99 18.17 -14.45 0.92
N PHE A 100 18.41 -14.40 -0.37
CA PHE A 100 19.11 -15.47 -1.09
C PHE A 100 20.09 -14.92 -2.11
N SER A 101 21.13 -15.68 -2.35
CA SER A 101 22.11 -15.39 -3.39
C SER A 101 22.64 -16.68 -4.03
N MET A 102 22.98 -16.59 -5.29
CA MET A 102 23.59 -17.66 -6.06
C MET A 102 24.75 -17.07 -6.87
N ASN A 103 25.92 -17.70 -6.76
CA ASN A 103 27.07 -17.40 -7.60
C ASN A 103 27.47 -18.66 -8.36
N ASN A 104 27.52 -18.59 -9.69
CA ASN A 104 27.99 -19.62 -10.60
C ASN A 104 29.17 -19.09 -11.41
N SER A 105 30.26 -19.84 -11.40
CA SER A 105 31.46 -19.56 -12.19
C SER A 105 31.67 -20.70 -13.16
N PHE A 106 31.88 -20.36 -14.43
CA PHE A 106 32.16 -21.29 -15.54
C PHE A 106 33.46 -20.89 -16.22
N ALA A 107 34.37 -21.82 -16.36
CA ALA A 107 35.63 -21.64 -17.12
C ALA A 107 35.69 -22.66 -18.23
N TRP A 108 35.92 -22.22 -19.48
CA TRP A 108 36.07 -23.11 -20.63
C TRP A 108 36.99 -22.51 -21.70
N LYS A 109 38.07 -23.21 -22.00
CA LYS A 109 39.02 -22.88 -23.09
C LYS A 109 39.45 -21.39 -23.14
N GLY A 110 39.74 -20.79 -21.98
CA GLY A 110 40.15 -19.39 -21.86
C GLY A 110 38.99 -18.39 -21.79
N PHE A 111 37.73 -18.84 -21.73
CA PHE A 111 36.57 -18.03 -21.43
C PHE A 111 36.13 -18.29 -20.00
N ASP A 112 35.96 -17.20 -19.24
CA ASP A 112 35.41 -17.23 -17.90
C ASP A 112 34.08 -16.48 -17.87
N LEU A 113 33.04 -17.10 -17.28
CA LEU A 113 31.71 -16.51 -17.05
C LEU A 113 31.34 -16.62 -15.58
N GLU A 114 31.06 -15.50 -14.96
CA GLU A 114 30.54 -15.45 -13.62
C GLU A 114 29.11 -14.87 -13.62
N ILE A 115 28.16 -15.58 -13.00
CA ILE A 115 26.77 -15.16 -12.86
C ILE A 115 26.47 -15.07 -11.38
N PHE A 116 26.23 -13.84 -10.91
CA PHE A 116 25.80 -13.55 -9.54
C PHE A 116 24.34 -13.09 -9.53
N LEU A 117 23.49 -13.81 -8.77
CA LEU A 117 22.11 -13.47 -8.55
C LEU A 117 21.88 -13.27 -7.05
N GLN A 118 21.15 -12.22 -6.70
CA GLN A 118 20.72 -12.00 -5.31
C GLN A 118 19.27 -11.52 -5.28
N GLY A 119 18.57 -11.82 -4.21
CA GLY A 119 17.19 -11.40 -4.02
C GLY A 119 16.75 -11.38 -2.56
N ALA A 120 15.70 -10.64 -2.32
CA ALA A 120 14.99 -10.61 -1.06
C ALA A 120 13.49 -10.79 -1.30
N ALA A 121 12.79 -11.45 -0.37
CA ALA A 121 11.37 -11.71 -0.51
C ALA A 121 10.65 -11.64 0.85
N GLY A 122 9.33 -11.43 0.82
CA GLY A 122 8.48 -11.35 2.00
C GLY A 122 8.41 -9.96 2.64
N ASN A 123 9.08 -8.96 2.06
CA ASN A 123 8.96 -7.57 2.49
C ASN A 123 8.02 -6.77 1.57
N LYS A 124 7.58 -5.64 2.09
CA LYS A 124 6.89 -4.58 1.34
C LYS A 124 7.69 -3.29 1.38
N ILE A 125 7.48 -2.44 0.39
CA ILE A 125 8.13 -1.14 0.28
C ILE A 125 7.03 -0.09 0.05
N TYR A 126 7.06 0.98 0.83
CA TYR A 126 6.24 2.15 0.57
C TYR A 126 6.83 2.96 -0.60
N ASN A 127 6.06 3.09 -1.67
CA ASN A 127 6.48 3.85 -2.85
C ASN A 127 5.99 5.31 -2.74
N ALA A 128 6.76 6.15 -2.06
CA ALA A 128 6.44 7.57 -1.87
C ALA A 128 6.37 8.34 -3.19
N ASN A 129 7.18 7.99 -4.20
CA ASN A 129 7.14 8.61 -5.52
C ASN A 129 5.80 8.35 -6.20
N ARG A 130 5.32 7.10 -6.14
CA ARG A 130 4.02 6.73 -6.68
C ARG A 130 2.90 7.47 -5.95
N ALA A 131 2.93 7.49 -4.62
CA ALA A 131 1.94 8.18 -3.81
C ALA A 131 1.83 9.67 -4.16
N SER A 132 2.97 10.35 -4.40
CA SER A 132 3.00 11.76 -4.78
C SER A 132 2.60 11.98 -6.24
N LEU A 133 3.17 11.23 -7.18
CA LEU A 133 3.01 11.47 -8.63
C LEU A 133 1.69 10.92 -9.21
N GLU A 134 0.98 10.08 -8.47
CA GLU A 134 -0.35 9.55 -8.85
C GLU A 134 -1.50 10.19 -8.05
N ALA A 135 -1.22 11.06 -7.08
CA ALA A 135 -2.25 11.66 -6.22
C ALA A 135 -3.27 12.52 -6.98
N MET A 136 -2.85 13.21 -8.04
CA MET A 136 -3.70 14.11 -8.87
C MET A 136 -4.43 15.19 -8.06
N SER A 137 -3.93 15.54 -6.88
CA SER A 137 -4.57 16.46 -5.93
C SER A 137 -4.01 17.89 -6.01
N VAL A 138 -2.86 18.06 -6.67
CA VAL A 138 -2.16 19.33 -6.84
C VAL A 138 -1.59 19.46 -8.25
N ALA A 139 -1.33 20.70 -8.68
CA ALA A 139 -0.73 20.99 -9.98
C ALA A 139 0.79 20.72 -9.94
N GLN A 140 1.18 19.50 -10.28
CA GLN A 140 2.57 19.05 -10.38
C GLN A 140 2.75 18.05 -11.51
N ASN A 141 4.01 17.71 -11.83
CA ASN A 141 4.30 16.63 -12.75
C ASN A 141 3.75 15.31 -12.21
N GLN A 142 3.19 14.49 -13.10
CA GLN A 142 2.52 13.25 -12.77
C GLN A 142 3.08 12.09 -13.59
N MET A 143 2.88 10.86 -13.13
CA MET A 143 3.19 9.66 -13.90
C MET A 143 2.15 9.47 -15.02
N THR A 144 2.56 8.79 -16.10
CA THR A 144 1.64 8.47 -17.23
C THR A 144 0.47 7.57 -16.83
N THR A 145 0.61 6.81 -15.74
CA THR A 145 -0.45 5.98 -15.16
C THR A 145 -1.73 6.75 -14.81
N VAL A 146 -1.63 8.07 -14.55
CA VAL A 146 -2.81 8.92 -14.29
C VAL A 146 -3.70 9.12 -15.51
N LEU A 147 -3.23 8.76 -16.72
CA LEU A 147 -4.06 8.77 -17.92
C LEU A 147 -5.17 7.72 -17.85
N ASP A 148 -4.97 6.65 -17.09
CA ASP A 148 -5.92 5.57 -16.86
C ASP A 148 -6.86 5.86 -15.67
N ARG A 149 -6.94 7.12 -15.22
CA ARG A 149 -7.81 7.52 -14.11
C ARG A 149 -9.29 7.34 -14.44
N TRP A 150 -10.09 7.16 -13.44
CA TRP A 150 -11.54 7.13 -13.56
C TRP A 150 -12.09 8.45 -14.12
N ARG A 151 -12.92 8.36 -15.16
CA ARG A 151 -13.58 9.48 -15.85
C ARG A 151 -15.08 9.26 -16.00
N GLY A 152 -15.60 8.18 -15.43
CA GLY A 152 -16.97 7.73 -15.50
C GLY A 152 -17.05 6.23 -15.26
N GLU A 153 -18.25 5.71 -15.08
CA GLU A 153 -18.51 4.31 -14.81
C GLU A 153 -17.79 3.39 -15.81
N GLY A 154 -17.10 2.37 -15.28
CA GLY A 154 -16.38 1.36 -16.06
C GLY A 154 -15.05 1.78 -16.66
N THR A 155 -14.61 3.04 -16.52
CA THR A 155 -13.36 3.52 -17.14
C THR A 155 -12.11 3.15 -16.38
N SER A 156 -12.19 2.96 -15.07
CA SER A 156 -11.08 2.50 -14.23
C SER A 156 -11.59 1.88 -12.93
N ASN A 157 -10.89 0.84 -12.46
CA ASN A 157 -11.12 0.25 -11.12
C ASN A 157 -9.82 0.22 -10.27
N SER A 158 -8.78 0.90 -10.71
CA SER A 158 -7.47 0.92 -10.06
C SER A 158 -6.92 2.33 -9.83
N MET A 159 -7.24 3.29 -10.71
CA MET A 159 -6.78 4.67 -10.62
C MET A 159 -7.99 5.58 -10.37
N PRO A 160 -8.04 6.31 -9.24
CA PRO A 160 -9.19 7.14 -8.87
C PRO A 160 -9.35 8.37 -9.79
N ARG A 161 -10.44 9.09 -9.60
CA ARG A 161 -10.66 10.38 -10.26
C ARG A 161 -9.64 11.42 -9.78
N ALA A 162 -9.36 12.42 -10.60
CA ALA A 162 -8.55 13.57 -10.22
C ALA A 162 -9.41 14.56 -9.41
N VAL A 163 -8.99 14.87 -8.18
CA VAL A 163 -9.70 15.81 -7.30
C VAL A 163 -8.71 16.70 -6.57
N PHE A 164 -8.96 17.98 -6.58
CA PHE A 164 -8.21 18.93 -5.76
C PHE A 164 -8.50 18.67 -4.27
N GLY A 165 -7.44 18.66 -3.45
CA GLY A 165 -7.58 18.41 -2.01
C GLY A 165 -7.62 16.93 -1.60
N ASP A 166 -7.61 15.97 -2.56
CA ASP A 166 -7.47 14.53 -2.37
C ASP A 166 -8.37 13.91 -1.29
N PRO A 167 -9.63 13.56 -1.61
CA PRO A 167 -10.53 12.87 -0.68
C PRO A 167 -10.15 11.40 -0.42
N ASN A 168 -9.13 10.87 -1.12
CA ASN A 168 -8.66 9.48 -1.00
C ASN A 168 -7.51 9.32 0.02
N LYS A 169 -7.34 10.26 0.92
CA LYS A 169 -6.34 10.22 1.99
C LYS A 169 -6.63 9.16 3.03
#